data_78dbcad1043a3b95d11138bd1c1643ab
#
_entry.id   78dbcad1043a3b95d11138bd1c1643ab
#
_cell.length_a   1.000
_cell.length_b   1.000
_cell.length_c   1.000
_cell.angle_alpha   90.00
_cell.angle_beta   90.00
_cell.angle_gamma   90.00
#
_symmetry.space_group_name_H-M   'P 1'
#
loop_
_entity.id
_entity.type
_entity.pdbx_description
1 polymer ?
#
loop_
_entity_poly.entity_id
_entity_poly.type
_entity_poly.pdbx_seq_one_letter_code
_entity_poly.pdbx_strand_id
1 'polypeptide(L)'
;GTAGFGDKSDLEKSFEILNAFVRAGGNFIDTANVYCKWLKGHGNCSEQIIGKWLKESGMQGKVIVATKGAHYSFEDPGRSRVNKEDIRMDLDESCRTLGKDEMDFYWLHRDDPEKPAEEIVDILEELKKEGRIRYYGFSNYRTERLKEIAQCLRERNLSGITAVSNQWSLAGINPGGNTNPDPTLVEFSREEYQWHCETGAAAVPFSSTAMGFFSKLQKMGLSFTDAEVDASWMREKETQITGLSESMKRSYWNETNFRTYQKLLKLQKETGHSLQALSLAYFFNQPFQTVPVTGVSNPSQLKDVLDACEIDLAPELFGGWVSAGGDR
;
A
#
# COMPACT_ATOMS: atom_id res chain seq x y z
N GLY A 1 7.66 1.40 0.06
CA GLY A 1 6.88 2.52 0.63
C GLY A 1 7.70 3.37 1.58
N THR A 2 7.60 4.67 1.44
CA THR A 2 8.49 5.63 2.12
C THR A 2 7.75 6.59 3.07
N ALA A 3 6.52 6.27 3.47
CA ALA A 3 5.71 7.11 4.36
C ALA A 3 6.38 7.41 5.73
N GLY A 4 7.34 6.59 6.15
CA GLY A 4 8.11 6.78 7.39
C GLY A 4 9.39 7.61 7.22
N PHE A 5 9.77 7.99 6.02
CA PHE A 5 11.01 8.74 5.77
C PHE A 5 10.85 10.20 6.20
N GLY A 6 11.77 10.68 7.03
CA GLY A 6 11.68 12.01 7.64
C GLY A 6 10.76 12.10 8.87
N ASP A 7 10.06 11.02 9.20
CA ASP A 7 9.25 10.87 10.41
C ASP A 7 9.86 9.79 11.33
N LYS A 8 9.73 8.52 10.93
CA LYS A 8 10.22 7.35 11.70
C LYS A 8 11.65 6.97 11.35
N SER A 9 12.13 7.36 10.19
CA SER A 9 13.50 7.16 9.71
C SER A 9 14.09 8.50 9.32
N ASP A 10 15.25 8.83 9.89
CA ASP A 10 16.03 10.00 9.51
C ASP A 10 16.67 9.84 8.12
N LEU A 11 17.43 10.84 7.69
CA LEU A 11 18.07 10.86 6.38
C LEU A 11 19.03 9.69 6.17
N GLU A 12 19.91 9.42 7.15
CA GLU A 12 20.95 8.40 7.06
C GLU A 12 20.33 7.00 6.94
N LYS A 13 19.40 6.70 7.82
CA LYS A 13 18.68 5.43 7.83
C LYS A 13 17.84 5.22 6.57
N SER A 14 17.21 6.28 6.06
CA SER A 14 16.45 6.21 4.81
C SER A 14 17.37 5.89 3.63
N PHE A 15 18.57 6.47 3.59
CA PHE A 15 19.59 6.16 2.58
C PHE A 15 20.07 4.72 2.68
N GLU A 16 20.31 4.21 3.90
CA GLU A 16 20.68 2.81 4.11
C GLU A 16 19.63 1.86 3.57
N ILE A 17 18.35 2.13 3.83
CA ILE A 17 17.21 1.34 3.33
C ILE A 17 17.17 1.37 1.81
N LEU A 18 17.22 2.56 1.18
CA LEU A 18 17.19 2.71 -0.27
C LEU A 18 18.37 2.00 -0.95
N ASN A 19 19.58 2.17 -0.42
CA ASN A 19 20.78 1.51 -0.92
C ASN A 19 20.68 -0.02 -0.80
N ALA A 20 20.18 -0.54 0.31
CA ALA A 20 19.96 -1.97 0.50
C ALA A 20 18.91 -2.50 -0.47
N PHE A 21 17.81 -1.78 -0.67
CA PHE A 21 16.75 -2.13 -1.60
C PHE A 21 17.23 -2.25 -3.03
N VAL A 22 17.97 -1.24 -3.53
CA VAL A 22 18.49 -1.25 -4.91
C VAL A 22 19.59 -2.31 -5.10
N ARG A 23 20.49 -2.51 -4.11
CA ARG A 23 21.48 -3.60 -4.17
C ARG A 23 20.83 -4.98 -4.27
N ALA A 24 19.64 -5.14 -3.72
CA ALA A 24 18.87 -6.37 -3.79
C ALA A 24 18.02 -6.50 -5.08
N GLY A 25 18.17 -5.58 -6.04
CA GLY A 25 17.42 -5.58 -7.30
C GLY A 25 16.11 -4.81 -7.29
N GLY A 26 15.76 -4.20 -6.15
CA GLY A 26 14.55 -3.39 -6.05
C GLY A 26 14.64 -2.13 -6.91
N ASN A 27 13.56 -1.80 -7.61
CA ASN A 27 13.54 -0.69 -8.58
C ASN A 27 12.29 0.17 -8.56
N PHE A 28 11.32 -0.10 -7.69
CA PHE A 28 10.07 0.67 -7.58
C PHE A 28 9.96 1.31 -6.18
N ILE A 29 10.02 2.65 -6.12
CA ILE A 29 9.96 3.44 -4.89
C ILE A 29 8.62 4.17 -4.86
N ASP A 30 7.79 3.88 -3.86
CA ASP A 30 6.50 4.53 -3.66
C ASP A 30 6.59 5.59 -2.57
N THR A 31 6.21 6.83 -2.90
CA THR A 31 6.15 8.00 -2.02
C THR A 31 4.85 8.77 -2.22
N ALA A 32 4.71 9.96 -1.65
CA ALA A 32 3.62 10.91 -1.91
C ALA A 32 4.03 12.34 -1.54
N ASN A 33 3.47 13.30 -2.25
CA ASN A 33 3.64 14.73 -1.97
C ASN A 33 3.21 15.10 -0.54
N VAL A 34 2.18 14.44 -0.01
CA VAL A 34 1.63 14.70 1.33
C VAL A 34 2.47 14.11 2.46
N TYR A 35 3.40 13.15 2.17
CA TYR A 35 4.13 12.47 3.23
C TYR A 35 5.03 13.43 4.01
N CYS A 36 4.87 13.42 5.33
CA CYS A 36 5.40 14.33 6.34
C CYS A 36 4.70 15.68 6.46
N LYS A 37 3.80 16.08 5.58
CA LYS A 37 3.07 17.37 5.73
C LYS A 37 2.19 17.41 6.99
N TRP A 38 1.92 16.27 7.63
CA TRP A 38 1.33 16.20 8.98
C TRP A 38 2.27 16.62 10.12
N LEU A 39 3.58 16.73 9.84
CA LEU A 39 4.57 17.21 10.79
C LEU A 39 4.82 18.71 10.54
N LYS A 40 4.52 19.54 11.53
CA LYS A 40 4.66 21.01 11.38
C LYS A 40 6.08 21.39 10.95
N GLY A 41 6.19 22.09 9.81
CA GLY A 41 7.45 22.60 9.29
C GLY A 41 8.30 21.63 8.47
N HIS A 42 7.86 20.38 8.26
CA HIS A 42 8.64 19.36 7.53
C HIS A 42 8.38 19.32 6.02
N GLY A 43 7.26 19.90 5.55
CA GLY A 43 6.90 19.85 4.13
C GLY A 43 6.75 18.41 3.64
N ASN A 44 7.11 18.14 2.38
CA ASN A 44 7.11 16.82 1.76
C ASN A 44 8.42 16.05 1.99
N CYS A 45 8.85 15.93 3.24
CA CYS A 45 10.20 15.46 3.60
C CYS A 45 10.55 14.06 3.04
N SER A 46 9.58 13.17 2.84
CA SER A 46 9.84 11.90 2.18
C SER A 46 10.40 12.08 0.77
N GLU A 47 9.77 12.93 -0.05
CA GLU A 47 10.26 13.25 -1.38
C GLU A 47 11.60 13.99 -1.35
N GLN A 48 11.82 14.88 -0.37
CA GLN A 48 13.11 15.58 -0.19
C GLN A 48 14.25 14.58 0.04
N ILE A 49 14.04 13.59 0.89
CA ILE A 49 15.01 12.51 1.16
C ILE A 49 15.29 11.71 -0.11
N ILE A 50 14.24 11.30 -0.83
CA ILE A 50 14.39 10.52 -2.07
C ILE A 50 15.10 11.34 -3.14
N GLY A 51 14.73 12.59 -3.37
CA GLY A 51 15.38 13.47 -4.35
C GLY A 51 16.87 13.65 -4.06
N LYS A 52 17.22 13.87 -2.79
CA LYS A 52 18.61 13.95 -2.37
C LYS A 52 19.36 12.63 -2.63
N TRP A 53 18.77 11.50 -2.25
CA TRP A 53 19.33 10.19 -2.48
C TRP A 53 19.51 9.87 -3.97
N LEU A 54 18.52 10.16 -4.82
CA LEU A 54 18.61 9.97 -6.26
C LEU A 54 19.83 10.70 -6.86
N LYS A 55 20.03 11.96 -6.43
CA LYS A 55 21.16 12.78 -6.88
C LYS A 55 22.51 12.24 -6.41
N GLU A 56 22.63 11.90 -5.12
CA GLU A 56 23.90 11.48 -4.52
C GLU A 56 24.30 10.06 -4.91
N SER A 57 23.33 9.15 -5.10
CA SER A 57 23.58 7.76 -5.49
C SER A 57 23.72 7.54 -7.00
N GLY A 58 23.39 8.53 -7.82
CA GLY A 58 23.34 8.39 -9.28
C GLY A 58 22.27 7.42 -9.77
N MET A 59 21.18 7.24 -9.00
CA MET A 59 20.07 6.36 -9.33
C MET A 59 18.97 7.06 -10.13
N GLN A 60 19.14 8.34 -10.46
CA GLN A 60 18.24 9.06 -11.36
C GLN A 60 18.05 8.28 -12.68
N GLY A 61 16.81 8.02 -13.07
CA GLY A 61 16.45 7.26 -14.28
C GLY A 61 16.74 5.75 -14.24
N LYS A 62 17.28 5.21 -13.12
CA LYS A 62 17.53 3.78 -12.94
C LYS A 62 16.50 3.09 -12.05
N VAL A 63 15.72 3.87 -11.31
CA VAL A 63 14.60 3.40 -10.49
C VAL A 63 13.35 4.13 -10.89
N ILE A 64 12.22 3.46 -10.75
CA ILE A 64 10.89 4.01 -10.93
C ILE A 64 10.50 4.71 -9.62
N VAL A 65 10.13 5.97 -9.70
CA VAL A 65 9.57 6.72 -8.56
C VAL A 65 8.09 6.96 -8.82
N ALA A 66 7.26 6.38 -7.98
CA ALA A 66 5.84 6.62 -7.95
C ALA A 66 5.51 7.61 -6.84
N THR A 67 4.94 8.75 -7.18
CA THR A 67 4.45 9.72 -6.20
C THR A 67 2.96 9.97 -6.35
N LYS A 68 2.35 10.67 -5.37
CA LYS A 68 0.91 10.87 -5.28
C LYS A 68 0.60 12.34 -5.02
N GLY A 69 -0.43 12.86 -5.70
CA GLY A 69 -1.00 14.17 -5.43
C GLY A 69 -2.51 14.11 -5.19
N ALA A 70 -3.14 15.26 -5.08
CA ALA A 70 -4.56 15.43 -4.82
C ALA A 70 -5.04 14.85 -3.48
N HIS A 71 -4.16 14.76 -2.46
CA HIS A 71 -4.59 14.50 -1.09
C HIS A 71 -5.20 15.78 -0.50
N TYR A 72 -6.25 15.68 0.31
CA TYR A 72 -6.81 16.83 1.02
C TYR A 72 -5.73 17.52 1.88
N SER A 73 -5.90 18.82 2.12
CA SER A 73 -5.06 19.55 3.06
C SER A 73 -5.45 19.18 4.51
N PHE A 74 -4.46 19.00 5.38
CA PHE A 74 -4.72 18.83 6.82
C PHE A 74 -5.31 20.08 7.49
N GLU A 75 -5.16 21.24 6.85
CA GLU A 75 -5.75 22.52 7.32
C GLU A 75 -7.21 22.64 6.87
N ASP A 76 -7.59 22.00 5.75
CA ASP A 76 -8.94 22.00 5.21
C ASP A 76 -9.30 20.58 4.67
N PRO A 77 -9.55 19.60 5.55
CA PRO A 77 -9.79 18.22 5.15
C PRO A 77 -11.13 17.99 4.43
N GLY A 78 -12.04 18.96 4.48
CA GLY A 78 -13.33 18.90 3.78
C GLY A 78 -13.28 19.33 2.33
N ARG A 79 -12.19 19.97 1.88
CA ARG A 79 -12.04 20.43 0.50
C ARG A 79 -11.37 19.37 -0.36
N SER A 80 -12.06 18.94 -1.43
CA SER A 80 -11.46 18.10 -2.46
C SER A 80 -10.34 18.86 -3.20
N ARG A 81 -9.24 18.14 -3.45
CA ARG A 81 -8.13 18.64 -4.28
C ARG A 81 -7.99 17.86 -5.59
N VAL A 82 -8.99 17.07 -5.94
CA VAL A 82 -9.07 16.37 -7.23
C VAL A 82 -9.56 17.36 -8.31
N ASN A 83 -8.71 18.30 -8.65
CA ASN A 83 -8.93 19.30 -9.70
C ASN A 83 -7.61 19.65 -10.38
N LYS A 84 -7.70 20.30 -11.56
CA LYS A 84 -6.54 20.54 -12.41
C LYS A 84 -5.46 21.39 -11.72
N GLU A 85 -5.88 22.42 -10.98
CA GLU A 85 -4.97 23.38 -10.33
C GLU A 85 -4.18 22.70 -9.21
N ASP A 86 -4.88 22.02 -8.29
CA ASP A 86 -4.25 21.35 -7.15
C ASP A 86 -3.39 20.15 -7.59
N ILE A 87 -3.84 19.36 -8.57
CA ILE A 87 -3.07 18.24 -9.13
C ILE A 87 -1.76 18.75 -9.74
N ARG A 88 -1.81 19.81 -10.54
CA ARG A 88 -0.62 20.42 -11.14
C ARG A 88 0.32 21.00 -10.09
N MET A 89 -0.22 21.69 -9.10
CA MET A 89 0.57 22.26 -8.00
C MET A 89 1.34 21.18 -7.25
N ASP A 90 0.68 20.07 -6.88
CA ASP A 90 1.33 18.96 -6.19
C ASP A 90 2.38 18.27 -7.09
N LEU A 91 2.07 18.08 -8.37
CA LEU A 91 3.01 17.50 -9.33
C LEU A 91 4.23 18.37 -9.53
N ASP A 92 4.06 19.69 -9.67
CA ASP A 92 5.16 20.64 -9.82
C ASP A 92 6.07 20.69 -8.59
N GLU A 93 5.48 20.60 -7.39
CA GLU A 93 6.24 20.50 -6.14
C GLU A 93 7.04 19.18 -6.11
N SER A 94 6.39 18.06 -6.42
CA SER A 94 7.03 16.75 -6.45
C SER A 94 8.16 16.67 -7.48
N CYS A 95 7.95 17.20 -8.69
CA CYS A 95 8.96 17.25 -9.74
C CYS A 95 10.20 18.01 -9.28
N ARG A 96 10.01 19.21 -8.70
CA ARG A 96 11.12 20.03 -8.18
C ARG A 96 11.86 19.32 -7.05
N THR A 97 11.12 18.71 -6.12
CA THR A 97 11.68 18.04 -4.94
C THR A 97 12.46 16.78 -5.30
N LEU A 98 11.94 15.98 -6.23
CA LEU A 98 12.56 14.73 -6.70
C LEU A 98 13.63 14.97 -7.77
N GLY A 99 13.74 16.20 -8.33
CA GLY A 99 14.67 16.51 -9.40
C GLY A 99 14.32 15.82 -10.72
N LYS A 100 13.03 15.70 -11.06
CA LYS A 100 12.52 15.03 -12.27
C LYS A 100 11.63 15.99 -13.05
N ASP A 101 11.75 15.99 -14.38
CA ASP A 101 10.86 16.76 -15.27
C ASP A 101 9.56 15.98 -15.55
N GLU A 102 9.67 14.66 -15.65
CA GLU A 102 8.57 13.71 -15.86
C GLU A 102 8.53 12.70 -14.71
N MET A 103 7.35 12.49 -14.10
CA MET A 103 7.16 11.42 -13.13
C MET A 103 6.98 10.09 -13.83
N ASP A 104 7.68 9.04 -13.33
CA ASP A 104 7.56 7.69 -13.89
C ASP A 104 6.16 7.14 -13.67
N PHE A 105 5.60 7.35 -12.47
CA PHE A 105 4.25 6.97 -12.11
C PHE A 105 3.62 8.01 -11.17
N TYR A 106 2.39 8.42 -11.47
CA TYR A 106 1.65 9.40 -10.67
C TYR A 106 0.31 8.85 -10.21
N TRP A 107 0.07 8.89 -8.90
CA TRP A 107 -1.19 8.45 -8.31
C TRP A 107 -2.09 9.65 -8.02
N LEU A 108 -3.38 9.54 -8.34
CA LEU A 108 -4.37 10.32 -7.61
C LEU A 108 -4.57 9.67 -6.23
N HIS A 109 -4.24 10.41 -5.17
CA HIS A 109 -4.14 9.87 -3.81
C HIS A 109 -5.50 9.68 -3.14
N ARG A 110 -6.49 10.44 -3.56
CA ARG A 110 -7.88 10.38 -3.11
C ARG A 110 -8.82 10.57 -4.28
N ASP A 111 -10.04 10.03 -4.14
CA ASP A 111 -11.13 10.27 -5.06
C ASP A 111 -11.93 11.51 -4.66
N ASP A 112 -12.65 12.06 -5.61
CA ASP A 112 -13.77 12.97 -5.45
C ASP A 112 -14.98 12.37 -6.16
N PRO A 113 -15.90 11.70 -5.43
CA PRO A 113 -17.05 11.04 -6.04
C PRO A 113 -18.01 11.97 -6.78
N GLU A 114 -18.00 13.27 -6.45
CA GLU A 114 -18.84 14.29 -7.11
C GLU A 114 -18.27 14.73 -8.46
N LYS A 115 -17.00 14.42 -8.74
CA LYS A 115 -16.33 14.82 -9.98
C LYS A 115 -16.57 13.77 -11.07
N PRO A 116 -17.02 14.18 -12.29
CA PRO A 116 -17.17 13.27 -13.41
C PRO A 116 -15.88 12.51 -13.76
N ALA A 117 -15.99 11.21 -14.09
CA ALA A 117 -14.84 10.39 -14.49
C ALA A 117 -14.10 10.99 -15.69
N GLU A 118 -14.84 11.59 -16.62
CA GLU A 118 -14.31 12.24 -17.82
C GLU A 118 -13.36 13.39 -17.48
N GLU A 119 -13.70 14.20 -16.47
CA GLU A 119 -12.88 15.33 -16.05
C GLU A 119 -11.57 14.85 -15.42
N ILE A 120 -11.61 13.78 -14.63
CA ILE A 120 -10.41 13.16 -14.05
C ILE A 120 -9.51 12.62 -15.16
N VAL A 121 -10.07 11.92 -16.13
CA VAL A 121 -9.34 11.37 -17.28
C VAL A 121 -8.73 12.50 -18.11
N ASP A 122 -9.47 13.58 -18.37
CA ASP A 122 -8.98 14.73 -19.13
C ASP A 122 -7.74 15.34 -18.48
N ILE A 123 -7.76 15.55 -17.16
CA ILE A 123 -6.62 16.12 -16.42
C ILE A 123 -5.38 15.21 -16.54
N LEU A 124 -5.55 13.89 -16.35
CA LEU A 124 -4.43 12.95 -16.37
C LEU A 124 -3.85 12.75 -17.77
N GLU A 125 -4.70 12.65 -18.80
CA GLU A 125 -4.25 12.50 -20.18
C GLU A 125 -3.61 13.80 -20.72
N GLU A 126 -4.06 14.97 -20.28
CA GLU A 126 -3.37 16.24 -20.55
C GLU A 126 -1.96 16.23 -19.98
N LEU A 127 -1.77 15.87 -18.70
CA LEU A 127 -0.45 15.78 -18.07
C LEU A 127 0.46 14.76 -18.75
N LYS A 128 -0.09 13.62 -19.19
CA LYS A 128 0.63 12.61 -19.94
C LYS A 128 1.06 13.11 -21.32
N LYS A 129 0.16 13.79 -22.03
CA LYS A 129 0.45 14.41 -23.33
C LYS A 129 1.53 15.51 -23.24
N GLU A 130 1.56 16.24 -22.13
CA GLU A 130 2.58 17.25 -21.85
C GLU A 130 3.94 16.65 -21.46
N GLY A 131 4.04 15.33 -21.29
CA GLY A 131 5.27 14.66 -20.82
C GLY A 131 5.58 14.93 -19.35
N ARG A 132 4.55 15.27 -18.54
CA ARG A 132 4.73 15.52 -17.10
C ARG A 132 4.63 14.24 -16.26
N ILE A 133 3.86 13.28 -16.74
CA ILE A 133 3.72 11.95 -16.15
C ILE A 133 3.77 10.88 -17.25
N ARG A 134 4.43 9.74 -16.98
CA ARG A 134 4.51 8.64 -17.94
C ARG A 134 3.35 7.67 -17.79
N TYR A 135 3.07 7.27 -16.57
CA TYR A 135 1.93 6.41 -16.21
C TYR A 135 1.19 7.01 -15.03
N TYR A 136 -0.08 6.66 -14.90
CA TYR A 136 -0.88 7.05 -13.76
C TYR A 136 -1.75 5.90 -13.25
N GLY A 137 -2.22 6.03 -12.01
CA GLY A 137 -3.10 5.09 -11.33
C GLY A 137 -3.91 5.78 -10.24
N PHE A 138 -4.72 5.00 -9.56
CA PHE A 138 -5.71 5.49 -8.60
C PHE A 138 -5.46 4.85 -7.24
N SER A 139 -5.48 5.69 -6.19
CA SER A 139 -5.35 5.24 -4.81
C SER A 139 -6.58 5.67 -4.03
N ASN A 140 -7.16 4.75 -3.27
CA ASN A 140 -8.39 4.97 -2.52
C ASN A 140 -9.61 5.28 -3.40
N TYR A 141 -9.73 4.54 -4.51
CA TYR A 141 -10.88 4.57 -5.41
C TYR A 141 -11.72 3.30 -5.21
N ARG A 142 -13.03 3.45 -5.06
CA ARG A 142 -13.96 2.32 -4.98
C ARG A 142 -14.11 1.63 -6.33
N THR A 143 -14.49 0.36 -6.32
CA THR A 143 -14.58 -0.47 -7.54
C THR A 143 -15.55 0.12 -8.57
N GLU A 144 -16.70 0.64 -8.13
CA GLU A 144 -17.68 1.29 -9.01
C GLU A 144 -17.04 2.46 -9.76
N ARG A 145 -16.25 3.26 -9.03
CA ARG A 145 -15.55 4.40 -9.59
C ARG A 145 -14.48 4.00 -10.59
N LEU A 146 -13.75 2.93 -10.28
CA LEU A 146 -12.77 2.35 -11.22
C LEU A 146 -13.44 1.85 -12.51
N LYS A 147 -14.64 1.28 -12.42
CA LYS A 147 -15.42 0.85 -13.58
C LYS A 147 -15.87 2.03 -14.45
N GLU A 148 -16.32 3.14 -13.86
CA GLU A 148 -16.67 4.37 -14.57
C GLU A 148 -15.47 4.93 -15.34
N ILE A 149 -14.31 5.06 -14.67
CA ILE A 149 -13.08 5.54 -15.29
C ILE A 149 -12.63 4.59 -16.41
N ALA A 150 -12.66 3.28 -16.17
CA ALA A 150 -12.29 2.28 -17.18
C ALA A 150 -13.21 2.32 -18.40
N GLN A 151 -14.51 2.60 -18.22
CA GLN A 151 -15.44 2.80 -19.31
C GLN A 151 -15.09 4.06 -20.12
N CYS A 152 -14.86 5.19 -19.46
CA CYS A 152 -14.45 6.44 -20.09
C CYS A 152 -13.17 6.26 -20.93
N LEU A 153 -12.16 5.56 -20.39
CA LEU A 153 -10.92 5.25 -21.10
C LEU A 153 -11.18 4.40 -22.37
N ARG A 154 -12.02 3.36 -22.29
CA ARG A 154 -12.37 2.51 -23.43
C ARG A 154 -13.11 3.28 -24.52
N GLU A 155 -14.09 4.10 -24.18
CA GLU A 155 -14.88 4.90 -25.11
C GLU A 155 -14.01 5.89 -25.90
N ARG A 156 -12.90 6.34 -25.29
CA ARG A 156 -11.93 7.26 -25.90
C ARG A 156 -10.74 6.55 -26.57
N ASN A 157 -10.73 5.22 -26.64
CA ASN A 157 -9.61 4.42 -27.16
C ASN A 157 -8.28 4.73 -26.46
N LEU A 158 -8.32 5.03 -25.17
CA LEU A 158 -7.15 5.24 -24.32
C LEU A 158 -6.70 3.93 -23.65
N SER A 159 -5.46 3.91 -23.17
CA SER A 159 -4.97 2.78 -22.37
C SER A 159 -5.83 2.60 -21.13
N GLY A 160 -6.10 1.35 -20.73
CA GLY A 160 -6.84 1.05 -19.50
C GLY A 160 -6.11 1.53 -18.24
N ILE A 161 -6.76 1.35 -17.11
CA ILE A 161 -6.16 1.66 -15.79
C ILE A 161 -4.90 0.80 -15.61
N THR A 162 -3.76 1.46 -15.35
CA THR A 162 -2.47 0.76 -15.18
C THR A 162 -2.41 0.03 -13.85
N ALA A 163 -2.78 0.70 -12.76
CA ALA A 163 -2.72 0.14 -11.42
C ALA A 163 -3.67 0.84 -10.45
N VAL A 164 -4.02 0.11 -9.38
CA VAL A 164 -4.84 0.61 -8.25
C VAL A 164 -4.09 0.35 -6.94
N SER A 165 -4.12 1.34 -6.04
CA SER A 165 -3.48 1.27 -4.72
C SER A 165 -4.50 1.49 -3.62
N ASN A 166 -5.15 0.41 -3.19
CA ASN A 166 -6.10 0.38 -2.07
C ASN A 166 -5.51 -0.42 -0.90
N GLN A 167 -6.10 -0.29 0.29
CA GLN A 167 -5.62 -0.96 1.49
C GLN A 167 -5.91 -2.46 1.43
N TRP A 168 -4.84 -3.29 1.39
CA TRP A 168 -5.00 -4.74 1.40
C TRP A 168 -3.86 -5.42 2.13
N SER A 169 -4.20 -6.35 3.01
CA SER A 169 -3.26 -7.21 3.72
C SER A 169 -3.85 -8.60 3.90
N LEU A 170 -3.00 -9.59 4.20
CA LEU A 170 -3.46 -10.93 4.54
C LEU A 170 -4.24 -10.95 5.86
N ALA A 171 -4.01 -9.98 6.75
CA ALA A 171 -4.87 -9.75 7.91
C ALA A 171 -6.01 -8.81 7.53
N GLY A 172 -7.23 -9.31 7.60
CA GLY A 172 -8.41 -8.49 7.32
C GLY A 172 -8.74 -7.54 8.46
N ILE A 173 -9.23 -6.35 8.12
CA ILE A 173 -9.61 -5.30 9.07
C ILE A 173 -11.02 -5.55 9.59
N ASN A 174 -11.24 -5.36 10.88
CA ASN A 174 -12.57 -5.38 11.47
C ASN A 174 -13.44 -4.24 10.91
N PRO A 175 -14.73 -4.44 10.69
CA PRO A 175 -15.62 -3.36 10.30
C PRO A 175 -15.51 -2.16 11.24
N GLY A 176 -15.20 -0.98 10.71
CA GLY A 176 -14.97 0.24 11.49
C GLY A 176 -13.69 0.22 12.35
N GLY A 177 -12.85 -0.81 12.21
CA GLY A 177 -11.63 -1.01 13.01
C GLY A 177 -10.36 -0.41 12.41
N ASN A 178 -10.45 0.34 11.30
CA ASN A 178 -9.26 0.90 10.68
C ASN A 178 -8.42 1.72 11.69
N THR A 179 -7.12 1.48 11.74
CA THR A 179 -6.20 2.21 12.62
C THR A 179 -6.05 3.67 12.26
N ASN A 180 -6.27 4.00 10.99
CA ASN A 180 -6.36 5.36 10.50
C ASN A 180 -7.85 5.70 10.30
N PRO A 181 -8.42 6.64 11.07
CA PRO A 181 -9.84 6.99 10.98
C PRO A 181 -10.20 7.84 9.75
N ASP A 182 -9.32 7.96 8.77
CA ASP A 182 -9.57 8.70 7.52
C ASP A 182 -10.70 8.00 6.72
N PRO A 183 -11.88 8.63 6.59
CA PRO A 183 -13.03 8.04 5.90
C PRO A 183 -12.83 7.93 4.38
N THR A 184 -11.78 8.55 3.84
CA THR A 184 -11.44 8.51 2.42
C THR A 184 -10.56 7.32 2.05
N LEU A 185 -10.14 6.51 3.03
CA LEU A 185 -9.41 5.28 2.77
C LEU A 185 -10.36 4.20 2.23
N VAL A 186 -9.90 3.49 1.21
CA VAL A 186 -10.63 2.38 0.61
C VAL A 186 -9.91 1.07 0.92
N GLU A 187 -10.67 0.16 1.52
CA GLU A 187 -10.23 -1.22 1.72
C GLU A 187 -10.51 -2.02 0.45
N PHE A 188 -9.54 -2.82 0.04
CA PHE A 188 -9.65 -3.70 -1.11
C PHE A 188 -10.79 -4.70 -0.90
N SER A 189 -11.73 -4.76 -1.84
CA SER A 189 -12.95 -5.55 -1.74
C SER A 189 -12.89 -6.83 -2.58
N ARG A 190 -13.84 -7.77 -2.34
CA ARG A 190 -14.02 -8.94 -3.19
C ARG A 190 -14.38 -8.54 -4.62
N GLU A 191 -15.16 -7.49 -4.79
CA GLU A 191 -15.52 -6.96 -6.10
C GLU A 191 -14.29 -6.40 -6.81
N GLU A 192 -13.42 -5.68 -6.10
CA GLU A 192 -12.16 -5.19 -6.64
C GLU A 192 -11.23 -6.35 -7.04
N TYR A 193 -11.15 -7.41 -6.23
CA TYR A 193 -10.41 -8.62 -6.59
C TYR A 193 -10.87 -9.20 -7.93
N GLN A 194 -12.19 -9.38 -8.11
CA GLN A 194 -12.76 -9.87 -9.36
C GLN A 194 -12.45 -8.93 -10.52
N TRP A 195 -12.58 -7.63 -10.30
CA TRP A 195 -12.28 -6.62 -11.29
C TRP A 195 -10.81 -6.67 -11.77
N HIS A 196 -9.85 -6.89 -10.85
CA HIS A 196 -8.45 -7.10 -11.21
C HIS A 196 -8.24 -8.38 -12.05
N CYS A 197 -8.91 -9.47 -11.70
CA CYS A 197 -8.88 -10.71 -12.49
C CYS A 197 -9.41 -10.49 -13.92
N GLU A 198 -10.45 -9.69 -14.09
CA GLU A 198 -11.09 -9.43 -15.37
C GLU A 198 -10.32 -8.45 -16.25
N THR A 199 -9.70 -7.44 -15.65
CA THR A 199 -9.07 -6.33 -16.39
C THR A 199 -7.57 -6.49 -16.58
N GLY A 200 -6.92 -7.26 -15.72
CA GLY A 200 -5.46 -7.37 -15.67
C GLY A 200 -4.75 -6.11 -15.14
N ALA A 201 -5.49 -5.11 -14.64
CA ALA A 201 -4.89 -3.97 -13.96
C ALA A 201 -4.07 -4.43 -12.74
N ALA A 202 -2.92 -3.82 -12.50
CA ALA A 202 -2.08 -4.22 -11.38
C ALA A 202 -2.66 -3.72 -10.04
N ALA A 203 -2.59 -4.57 -9.00
CA ALA A 203 -2.85 -4.13 -7.63
C ALA A 203 -1.53 -3.73 -6.95
N VAL A 204 -1.50 -2.54 -6.35
CA VAL A 204 -0.34 -2.01 -5.61
C VAL A 204 -0.77 -1.69 -4.18
N PRO A 205 -1.11 -2.73 -3.37
CA PRO A 205 -1.73 -2.54 -2.08
C PRO A 205 -0.82 -1.85 -1.07
N PHE A 206 -1.35 -0.84 -0.37
CA PHE A 206 -0.68 -0.29 0.80
C PHE A 206 -1.12 -1.01 2.09
N SER A 207 -0.37 -0.81 3.17
CA SER A 207 -0.53 -1.54 4.45
C SER A 207 -0.45 -3.07 4.31
N SER A 208 0.22 -3.57 3.29
CA SER A 208 0.29 -4.98 2.89
C SER A 208 0.79 -5.93 3.99
N THR A 209 1.51 -5.42 4.99
CA THR A 209 2.03 -6.18 6.13
C THR A 209 1.14 -6.13 7.38
N ALA A 210 -0.04 -5.48 7.31
CA ALA A 210 -0.90 -5.24 8.47
C ALA A 210 -0.13 -4.70 9.70
N MET A 211 0.80 -3.77 9.48
CA MET A 211 1.69 -3.23 10.52
C MET A 211 2.49 -4.32 11.28
N GLY A 212 2.71 -5.47 10.64
CA GLY A 212 3.41 -6.62 11.23
C GLY A 212 2.58 -7.40 12.26
N PHE A 213 1.27 -7.42 12.12
CA PHE A 213 0.34 -8.06 13.08
C PHE A 213 0.74 -9.49 13.42
N PHE A 214 0.88 -10.38 12.44
CA PHE A 214 1.22 -11.78 12.69
C PHE A 214 2.60 -11.96 13.34
N SER A 215 3.60 -11.21 12.88
CA SER A 215 4.94 -11.24 13.47
C SER A 215 4.96 -10.72 14.91
N LYS A 216 4.09 -9.77 15.24
CA LYS A 216 3.94 -9.27 16.62
C LYS A 216 3.28 -10.31 17.51
N LEU A 217 2.24 -11.01 17.05
CA LEU A 217 1.63 -12.12 17.79
C LEU A 217 2.66 -13.19 18.13
N GLN A 218 3.52 -13.55 17.19
CA GLN A 218 4.59 -14.53 17.41
C GLN A 218 5.62 -14.05 18.44
N LYS A 219 6.06 -12.79 18.36
CA LYS A 219 7.00 -12.21 19.32
C LYS A 219 6.46 -12.15 20.75
N MET A 220 5.15 -12.13 20.90
CA MET A 220 4.47 -12.20 22.22
C MET A 220 4.30 -13.63 22.75
N GLY A 221 4.88 -14.62 22.06
CA GLY A 221 4.81 -16.01 22.47
C GLY A 221 3.49 -16.70 22.19
N LEU A 222 2.60 -16.09 21.38
CA LEU A 222 1.41 -16.77 20.93
C LEU A 222 1.81 -17.85 19.92
N SER A 223 1.82 -19.09 20.38
CA SER A 223 2.04 -20.26 19.55
C SER A 223 0.91 -21.25 19.80
N PHE A 224 0.03 -21.42 18.79
CA PHE A 224 -1.07 -22.37 18.84
C PHE A 224 -1.36 -22.88 17.44
N THR A 225 -0.95 -24.08 17.14
CA THR A 225 -1.18 -24.70 15.82
C THR A 225 -2.46 -25.50 15.78
N ASP A 226 -2.94 -25.97 16.92
CA ASP A 226 -4.03 -26.95 17.01
C ASP A 226 -5.16 -26.53 17.97
N ALA A 227 -5.14 -25.29 18.48
CA ALA A 227 -6.22 -24.75 19.30
C ALA A 227 -7.48 -24.49 18.46
N GLU A 228 -8.64 -24.73 19.03
CA GLU A 228 -9.89 -24.25 18.47
C GLU A 228 -9.98 -22.75 18.76
N VAL A 229 -9.99 -21.94 17.70
CA VAL A 229 -10.14 -20.48 17.80
C VAL A 229 -11.60 -20.15 17.74
N ASP A 230 -12.15 -19.78 18.88
CA ASP A 230 -13.52 -19.28 19.04
C ASP A 230 -13.56 -17.97 19.81
N ALA A 231 -14.75 -17.42 19.98
CA ALA A 231 -14.94 -16.15 20.70
C ALA A 231 -14.54 -16.24 22.18
N SER A 232 -14.60 -17.41 22.82
CA SER A 232 -14.17 -17.61 24.21
C SER A 232 -12.66 -17.60 24.35
N TRP A 233 -11.99 -18.34 23.48
CA TRP A 233 -10.54 -18.37 23.38
C TRP A 233 -9.97 -16.98 23.09
N MET A 234 -10.58 -16.25 22.17
CA MET A 234 -10.15 -14.90 21.81
C MET A 234 -10.25 -13.92 22.98
N ARG A 235 -11.34 -13.95 23.75
CA ARG A 235 -11.48 -13.09 24.96
C ARG A 235 -10.43 -13.43 26.02
N GLU A 236 -10.15 -14.71 26.24
CA GLU A 236 -9.09 -15.14 27.17
C GLU A 236 -7.72 -14.59 26.72
N LYS A 237 -7.37 -14.77 25.47
CA LYS A 237 -6.07 -14.33 24.92
C LYS A 237 -5.93 -12.82 24.87
N GLU A 238 -6.99 -12.08 24.63
CA GLU A 238 -6.98 -10.62 24.62
C GLU A 238 -6.54 -10.03 25.95
N THR A 239 -6.95 -10.64 27.07
CA THR A 239 -6.53 -10.22 28.42
C THR A 239 -5.09 -10.58 28.74
N GLN A 240 -4.53 -11.62 28.11
CA GLN A 240 -3.17 -12.10 28.33
C GLN A 240 -2.14 -11.33 27.48
N ILE A 241 -2.55 -10.69 26.37
CA ILE A 241 -1.66 -10.03 25.44
C ILE A 241 -1.54 -8.55 25.76
N THR A 242 -0.39 -8.18 26.30
CA THR A 242 -0.11 -6.80 26.73
C THR A 242 0.70 -5.97 25.72
N GLY A 243 1.20 -6.58 24.65
CA GLY A 243 2.15 -5.94 23.70
C GLY A 243 1.53 -5.41 22.41
N LEU A 244 0.24 -5.66 22.12
CA LEU A 244 -0.47 -5.05 20.99
C LEU A 244 -1.10 -3.72 21.41
N SER A 245 -0.97 -2.70 20.56
CA SER A 245 -1.70 -1.45 20.78
C SER A 245 -3.21 -1.66 20.66
N GLU A 246 -3.99 -0.88 21.36
CA GLU A 246 -5.46 -0.93 21.29
C GLU A 246 -5.97 -0.66 19.86
N SER A 247 -5.29 0.21 19.10
CA SER A 247 -5.62 0.44 17.70
C SER A 247 -5.42 -0.82 16.86
N MET A 248 -4.35 -1.58 17.09
CA MET A 248 -4.08 -2.83 16.36
C MET A 248 -5.07 -3.93 16.73
N LYS A 249 -5.43 -4.05 18.02
CA LYS A 249 -6.48 -4.97 18.46
C LYS A 249 -7.80 -4.61 17.78
N ARG A 250 -8.20 -3.35 17.84
CA ARG A 250 -9.42 -2.87 17.17
C ARG A 250 -9.46 -3.21 15.69
N SER A 251 -8.32 -3.08 14.98
CA SER A 251 -8.25 -3.36 13.54
C SER A 251 -8.25 -4.84 13.21
N TYR A 252 -7.46 -5.65 13.92
CA TYR A 252 -7.08 -6.99 13.44
C TYR A 252 -7.46 -8.13 14.38
N TRP A 253 -8.01 -7.86 15.57
CA TRP A 253 -8.39 -8.89 16.53
C TRP A 253 -9.70 -9.55 16.13
N ASN A 254 -9.64 -10.59 15.31
CA ASN A 254 -10.79 -11.36 14.86
C ASN A 254 -10.43 -12.83 14.61
N GLU A 255 -11.43 -13.68 14.60
CA GLU A 255 -11.29 -15.12 14.44
C GLU A 255 -10.62 -15.51 13.11
N THR A 256 -11.00 -14.85 12.01
CA THR A 256 -10.44 -15.11 10.68
C THR A 256 -8.93 -14.88 10.67
N ASN A 257 -8.45 -13.79 11.27
CA ASN A 257 -7.03 -13.50 11.35
C ASN A 257 -6.27 -14.49 12.23
N PHE A 258 -6.85 -14.97 13.32
CA PHE A 258 -6.23 -16.00 14.15
C PHE A 258 -6.16 -17.36 13.44
N ARG A 259 -7.18 -17.73 12.68
CA ARG A 259 -7.15 -18.92 11.82
C ARG A 259 -6.09 -18.78 10.70
N THR A 260 -5.96 -17.61 10.12
CA THR A 260 -4.88 -17.29 9.17
C THR A 260 -3.51 -17.40 9.83
N TYR A 261 -3.37 -16.89 11.04
CA TYR A 261 -2.14 -17.01 11.82
C TYR A 261 -1.76 -18.46 12.12
N GLN A 262 -2.73 -19.32 12.46
CA GLN A 262 -2.48 -20.78 12.63
C GLN A 262 -1.94 -21.43 11.35
N LYS A 263 -2.51 -21.08 10.19
CA LYS A 263 -2.01 -21.58 8.91
C LYS A 263 -0.59 -21.10 8.64
N LEU A 264 -0.30 -19.83 8.91
CA LEU A 264 1.05 -19.26 8.77
C LEU A 264 2.05 -19.95 9.69
N LEU A 265 1.70 -20.25 10.95
CA LEU A 265 2.57 -21.00 11.89
C LEU A 265 2.88 -22.41 11.39
N LYS A 266 1.89 -23.12 10.80
CA LYS A 266 2.10 -24.44 10.19
C LYS A 266 3.05 -24.35 9.00
N LEU A 267 2.78 -23.42 8.07
CA LEU A 267 3.65 -23.18 6.91
C LEU A 267 5.08 -22.79 7.33
N GLN A 268 5.23 -21.94 8.35
CA GLN A 268 6.55 -21.60 8.89
C GLN A 268 7.30 -22.84 9.37
N LYS A 269 6.62 -23.73 10.09
CA LYS A 269 7.22 -24.97 10.61
C LYS A 269 7.65 -25.92 9.46
N GLU A 270 6.88 -25.94 8.38
CA GLU A 270 7.13 -26.80 7.21
C GLU A 270 8.23 -26.25 6.31
N THR A 271 8.27 -24.92 6.10
CA THR A 271 9.10 -24.27 5.09
C THR A 271 10.32 -23.55 5.65
N GLY A 272 10.29 -23.19 6.94
CA GLY A 272 11.33 -22.38 7.59
C GLY A 272 11.26 -20.88 7.27
N HIS A 273 10.34 -20.43 6.42
CA HIS A 273 10.18 -19.00 6.09
C HIS A 273 9.57 -18.22 7.24
N SER A 274 9.88 -16.90 7.32
CA SER A 274 9.26 -16.03 8.31
C SER A 274 7.77 -15.80 8.03
N LEU A 275 6.99 -15.49 9.08
CA LEU A 275 5.58 -15.14 8.91
C LEU A 275 5.38 -13.92 8.01
N GLN A 276 6.33 -12.99 8.04
CA GLN A 276 6.32 -11.80 7.19
C GLN A 276 6.52 -12.17 5.72
N ALA A 277 7.49 -13.03 5.43
CA ALA A 277 7.74 -13.51 4.06
C ALA A 277 6.54 -14.30 3.53
N LEU A 278 5.97 -15.21 4.33
CA LEU A 278 4.77 -15.96 3.95
C LEU A 278 3.56 -15.05 3.71
N SER A 279 3.38 -14.02 4.55
CA SER A 279 2.28 -13.06 4.38
C SER A 279 2.41 -12.22 3.11
N LEU A 280 3.64 -11.88 2.72
CA LEU A 280 3.89 -11.13 1.48
C LEU A 280 3.86 -12.04 0.24
N ALA A 281 4.28 -13.30 0.36
CA ALA A 281 4.19 -14.28 -0.72
C ALA A 281 2.75 -14.47 -1.22
N TYR A 282 1.76 -14.31 -0.35
CA TYR A 282 0.34 -14.31 -0.72
C TYR A 282 0.05 -13.35 -1.88
N PHE A 283 0.66 -12.16 -1.89
CA PHE A 283 0.45 -11.17 -2.94
C PHE A 283 1.11 -11.57 -4.26
N PHE A 284 2.34 -12.07 -4.22
CA PHE A 284 3.08 -12.43 -5.44
C PHE A 284 2.50 -13.63 -6.19
N ASN A 285 1.61 -14.38 -5.54
CA ASN A 285 0.97 -15.56 -6.11
C ASN A 285 -0.50 -15.33 -6.50
N GLN A 286 -0.93 -14.07 -6.66
CA GLN A 286 -2.28 -13.74 -7.13
C GLN A 286 -2.43 -13.97 -8.65
N PRO A 287 -3.65 -14.21 -9.18
CA PRO A 287 -3.88 -14.42 -10.61
C PRO A 287 -3.71 -13.17 -11.48
N PHE A 288 -3.44 -12.03 -10.86
CA PHE A 288 -3.12 -10.74 -11.51
C PHE A 288 -1.85 -10.16 -10.90
N GLN A 289 -1.24 -9.21 -11.60
CA GLN A 289 -0.01 -8.59 -11.11
C GLN A 289 -0.26 -7.84 -9.79
N THR A 290 0.54 -8.14 -8.76
CA THR A 290 0.53 -7.39 -7.51
C THR A 290 1.92 -6.88 -7.17
N VAL A 291 1.97 -5.68 -6.61
CA VAL A 291 3.21 -5.02 -6.14
C VAL A 291 2.95 -4.48 -4.74
N PRO A 292 3.05 -5.30 -3.68
CA PRO A 292 2.72 -4.86 -2.32
C PRO A 292 3.67 -3.76 -1.86
N VAL A 293 3.10 -2.63 -1.43
CA VAL A 293 3.87 -1.52 -0.84
C VAL A 293 4.23 -1.88 0.59
N THR A 294 5.52 -2.13 0.81
CA THR A 294 6.05 -2.47 2.13
C THR A 294 6.84 -1.30 2.71
N GLY A 295 6.57 -0.95 3.96
CA GLY A 295 7.36 0.01 4.73
C GLY A 295 8.32 -0.75 5.65
N VAL A 296 9.62 -0.58 5.45
CA VAL A 296 10.63 -1.16 6.33
C VAL A 296 11.26 -0.08 7.20
N SER A 297 11.62 -0.41 8.43
CA SER A 297 12.23 0.51 9.38
C SER A 297 13.75 0.34 9.48
N ASN A 298 14.30 -0.72 8.88
CA ASN A 298 15.73 -0.98 8.79
C ASN A 298 16.04 -1.98 7.65
N PRO A 299 17.28 -2.04 7.17
CA PRO A 299 17.67 -2.91 6.04
C PRO A 299 17.44 -4.41 6.29
N SER A 300 17.53 -4.89 7.54
CA SER A 300 17.34 -6.32 7.84
C SER A 300 15.92 -6.82 7.54
N GLN A 301 14.93 -5.93 7.62
CA GLN A 301 13.54 -6.26 7.27
C GLN A 301 13.32 -6.45 5.76
N LEU A 302 14.25 -5.97 4.91
CA LEU A 302 14.19 -6.22 3.46
C LEU A 302 14.36 -7.70 3.14
N LYS A 303 15.09 -8.46 3.97
CA LYS A 303 15.26 -9.89 3.74
C LYS A 303 13.92 -10.60 3.61
N ASP A 304 12.99 -10.37 4.54
CA ASP A 304 11.67 -11.00 4.50
C ASP A 304 10.87 -10.62 3.24
N VAL A 305 11.03 -9.36 2.76
CA VAL A 305 10.39 -8.89 1.53
C VAL A 305 10.95 -9.60 0.30
N LEU A 306 12.27 -9.80 0.26
CA LEU A 306 12.95 -10.45 -0.85
C LEU A 306 12.67 -11.96 -0.85
N ASP A 307 12.75 -12.60 0.32
CA ASP A 307 12.41 -14.02 0.47
C ASP A 307 10.98 -14.29 -0.05
N ALA A 308 10.04 -13.38 0.19
CA ALA A 308 8.66 -13.52 -0.25
C ALA A 308 8.50 -13.63 -1.78
N CYS A 309 9.40 -13.01 -2.55
CA CYS A 309 9.33 -13.06 -4.02
C CYS A 309 9.69 -14.45 -4.58
N GLU A 310 10.37 -15.27 -3.79
CA GLU A 310 10.84 -16.61 -4.19
C GLU A 310 9.93 -17.74 -3.66
N ILE A 311 8.92 -17.40 -2.85
CA ILE A 311 8.03 -18.38 -2.25
C ILE A 311 6.85 -18.65 -3.19
N ASP A 312 6.75 -19.87 -3.69
CA ASP A 312 5.57 -20.37 -4.38
C ASP A 312 4.53 -20.80 -3.34
N LEU A 313 3.40 -20.09 -3.30
CA LEU A 313 2.35 -20.26 -2.30
C LEU A 313 0.99 -20.20 -2.98
N ALA A 314 0.28 -21.32 -3.01
CA ALA A 314 -1.06 -21.35 -3.56
C ALA A 314 -2.00 -20.42 -2.79
N PRO A 315 -2.58 -19.37 -3.42
CA PRO A 315 -3.45 -18.40 -2.75
C PRO A 315 -4.66 -19.05 -2.07
N GLU A 316 -5.10 -20.20 -2.60
CA GLU A 316 -6.21 -21.02 -2.10
C GLU A 316 -5.97 -21.55 -0.68
N LEU A 317 -4.71 -21.64 -0.23
CA LEU A 317 -4.38 -21.97 1.16
C LEU A 317 -5.04 -21.02 2.16
N PHE A 318 -5.27 -19.78 1.75
CA PHE A 318 -5.94 -18.76 2.56
C PHE A 318 -7.38 -18.47 2.11
N GLY A 319 -7.94 -19.33 1.22
CA GLY A 319 -9.30 -19.18 0.70
C GLY A 319 -9.39 -18.31 -0.56
N GLY A 320 -8.27 -18.17 -1.30
CA GLY A 320 -8.17 -17.31 -2.49
C GLY A 320 -8.21 -15.84 -2.11
N TRP A 321 -9.40 -15.28 -2.00
CA TRP A 321 -9.63 -13.95 -1.42
C TRP A 321 -9.72 -14.03 0.12
N VAL A 322 -8.89 -13.28 0.82
CA VAL A 322 -8.97 -13.12 2.28
C VAL A 322 -9.52 -11.75 2.62
N SER A 323 -10.74 -11.70 3.13
CA SER A 323 -11.31 -10.52 3.76
C SER A 323 -11.66 -10.79 5.22
N ALA A 324 -11.57 -9.78 6.08
CA ALA A 324 -11.87 -9.89 7.50
C ALA A 324 -13.36 -10.07 7.82
N GLY A 325 -14.21 -9.74 6.91
CA GLY A 325 -15.64 -9.90 7.09
C GLY A 325 -16.13 -11.08 6.26
N GLY A 326 -16.10 -12.30 6.79
CA GLY A 326 -16.66 -13.47 6.12
C GLY A 326 -17.84 -13.12 5.22
N ASP A 327 -18.06 -13.89 4.18
CA ASP A 327 -19.09 -13.69 3.15
C ASP A 327 -20.31 -12.89 3.67
N ARG A 328 -20.40 -11.62 3.26
CA ARG A 328 -21.64 -10.85 3.30
C ARG A 328 -22.09 -10.57 1.88
#